data_a785f791e535661d575c10c81b5c85d4
#
_entry.id   a785f791e535661d575c10c81b5c85d4
#
_cell.length_a   1.000
_cell.length_b   1.000
_cell.length_c   1.000
_cell.angle_alpha   90.00
_cell.angle_beta   90.00
_cell.angle_gamma   90.00
#
_symmetry.space_group_name_H-M   'P 1'
#
loop_
_entity.id
_entity.type
_entity.pdbx_description
1 polymer ?
#
loop_
_entity_poly.entity_id
_entity_poly.type
_entity_poly.pdbx_seq_one_letter_code
_entity_poly.pdbx_strand_id
1 'polypeptide(L)'
;MTDESLNPDPPGVASTPPRPDTTSRRRWVVWVALVFVAVAAISALAMTQGRSPNTPTANTSSSVAKPFKLDNLQAGQPPVGLEALRGKPVVVNFWASWCGPCRREMPGFAAIHEALGDKVAFVGIDNKDFRDSALDFMSKMGARYPSGFDPNGKVAADYALVGMPTTLFISADGRLLERRVGEMSADELRRTIGRLYGVS
;
A
#
# COMPACT_ATOMS: atom_id res chain seq x y z
N MET A 1 29.02 90.29 -26.78
CA MET A 1 28.25 91.31 -26.06
C MET A 1 27.27 90.62 -25.19
N THR A 2 27.59 90.74 -24.07
CA THR A 2 27.15 91.04 -22.70
C THR A 2 26.48 89.85 -22.09
N ASP A 3 27.12 89.23 -21.20
CA ASP A 3 27.38 89.53 -19.77
C ASP A 3 26.15 89.32 -18.88
N GLU A 4 26.45 88.72 -17.83
CA GLU A 4 25.85 88.93 -16.53
C GLU A 4 24.79 87.94 -16.10
N SER A 5 24.80 87.38 -14.95
CA SER A 5 25.58 87.56 -13.70
C SER A 5 25.24 86.46 -12.78
N LEU A 6 26.23 86.01 -12.11
CA LEU A 6 26.17 85.11 -10.92
C LEU A 6 25.28 85.65 -9.82
N ASN A 7 24.39 84.89 -9.32
CA ASN A 7 23.79 85.05 -7.98
C ASN A 7 23.98 83.80 -7.13
N PRO A 8 24.69 83.83 -6.03
CA PRO A 8 24.93 82.71 -5.18
C PRO A 8 23.70 82.45 -4.26
N ASP A 9 23.21 81.27 -4.27
CA ASP A 9 22.16 80.75 -3.34
C ASP A 9 22.63 80.81 -1.89
N PRO A 10 21.73 81.13 -0.94
CA PRO A 10 22.03 81.13 0.48
C PRO A 10 22.17 79.74 1.03
N PRO A 11 22.95 79.55 2.13
CA PRO A 11 23.22 78.20 2.69
C PRO A 11 21.99 77.54 3.26
N GLY A 12 21.77 76.29 2.81
CA GLY A 12 20.63 75.46 3.19
C GLY A 12 20.51 75.24 4.70
N VAL A 13 19.31 75.52 5.16
CA VAL A 13 18.89 75.23 6.51
C VAL A 13 18.81 73.69 6.68
N ALA A 14 19.68 73.13 7.51
CA ALA A 14 19.62 71.69 7.90
C ALA A 14 18.33 71.38 8.62
N SER A 15 17.41 70.66 7.98
CA SER A 15 16.22 70.17 8.61
C SER A 15 16.54 68.96 9.54
N THR A 16 16.40 69.21 10.82
CA THR A 16 16.51 68.17 11.86
C THR A 16 15.46 67.08 11.64
N PRO A 17 15.83 65.79 11.59
CA PRO A 17 14.85 64.72 11.43
C PRO A 17 13.94 64.66 12.67
N PRO A 18 12.62 64.33 12.52
CA PRO A 18 11.72 64.23 13.62
C PRO A 18 12.13 63.09 14.57
N ARG A 19 12.07 63.35 15.86
CA ARG A 19 12.33 62.35 16.90
C ARG A 19 11.28 61.22 16.82
N PRO A 20 11.68 59.95 16.86
CA PRO A 20 10.73 58.87 16.85
C PRO A 20 9.88 58.87 18.11
N ASP A 21 8.55 58.85 17.91
CA ASP A 21 7.55 58.79 18.98
C ASP A 21 7.69 57.50 19.82
N THR A 22 8.11 57.68 21.07
CA THR A 22 8.28 56.60 22.04
C THR A 22 6.95 55.89 22.39
N THR A 23 5.82 56.52 22.15
CA THR A 23 4.47 55.94 22.39
C THR A 23 4.09 54.87 21.38
N SER A 24 4.55 54.93 20.14
CA SER A 24 4.31 53.97 19.08
C SER A 24 5.05 52.64 19.40
N ARG A 25 6.29 52.69 19.85
CA ARG A 25 7.07 51.49 20.20
C ARG A 25 6.45 50.68 21.37
N ARG A 26 5.93 51.41 22.38
CA ARG A 26 5.33 50.74 23.55
C ARG A 26 4.01 50.02 23.17
N ARG A 27 3.21 50.57 22.29
CA ARG A 27 1.98 49.95 21.77
C ARG A 27 2.31 48.74 20.94
N TRP A 28 3.32 48.77 20.09
CA TRP A 28 3.73 47.66 19.25
C TRP A 28 4.27 46.46 20.10
N VAL A 29 5.08 46.73 21.13
CA VAL A 29 5.59 45.72 22.04
C VAL A 29 4.45 45.03 22.79
N VAL A 30 3.41 45.77 23.22
CA VAL A 30 2.23 45.19 23.88
C VAL A 30 1.46 44.28 22.93
N TRP A 31 1.27 44.70 21.68
CA TRP A 31 0.58 43.86 20.68
C TRP A 31 1.37 42.58 20.35
N VAL A 32 2.68 42.67 20.22
CA VAL A 32 3.54 41.49 19.99
C VAL A 32 3.48 40.54 21.18
N ALA A 33 3.52 41.05 22.40
CA ALA A 33 3.42 40.22 23.62
C ALA A 33 2.05 39.51 23.70
N LEU A 34 0.96 40.20 23.37
CA LEU A 34 -0.39 39.61 23.35
C LEU A 34 -0.54 38.51 22.30
N VAL A 35 0.08 38.69 21.12
CA VAL A 35 0.09 37.64 20.08
C VAL A 35 0.88 36.42 20.53
N PHE A 36 2.04 36.60 21.19
CA PHE A 36 2.81 35.48 21.73
C PHE A 36 2.05 34.72 22.83
N VAL A 37 1.34 35.43 23.70
CA VAL A 37 0.52 34.79 24.74
C VAL A 37 -0.65 34.03 24.12
N ALA A 38 -1.30 34.58 23.09
CA ALA A 38 -2.38 33.91 22.37
C ALA A 38 -1.88 32.65 21.65
N VAL A 39 -0.73 32.72 20.97
CA VAL A 39 -0.13 31.56 20.29
C VAL A 39 0.29 30.48 21.31
N ALA A 40 0.88 30.89 22.44
CA ALA A 40 1.24 29.94 23.51
C ALA A 40 0.00 29.27 24.13
N ALA A 41 -1.09 30.01 24.32
CA ALA A 41 -2.35 29.46 24.83
C ALA A 41 -2.99 28.47 23.86
N ILE A 42 -2.98 28.76 22.55
CA ILE A 42 -3.48 27.87 21.50
C ILE A 42 -2.60 26.61 21.42
N SER A 43 -1.27 26.74 21.52
CA SER A 43 -0.35 25.60 21.54
C SER A 43 -0.54 24.72 22.77
N ALA A 44 -0.79 25.30 23.94
CA ALA A 44 -1.07 24.57 25.18
C ALA A 44 -2.43 23.82 25.09
N LEU A 45 -3.43 24.44 24.48
CA LEU A 45 -4.76 23.79 24.28
C LEU A 45 -4.68 22.64 23.29
N ALA A 46 -3.83 22.73 22.25
CA ALA A 46 -3.57 21.66 21.30
C ALA A 46 -2.81 20.47 21.93
N MET A 47 -2.05 20.68 22.99
CA MET A 47 -1.35 19.62 23.71
C MET A 47 -2.21 18.87 24.73
N THR A 48 -3.36 19.44 25.15
CA THR A 48 -4.32 18.79 26.06
C THR A 48 -5.40 18.01 25.34
N GLN A 49 -5.55 18.13 24.02
CA GLN A 49 -6.33 17.18 23.25
C GLN A 49 -5.56 15.89 23.21
N GLY A 50 -5.94 14.98 24.07
CA GLY A 50 -5.32 13.69 24.30
C GLY A 50 -4.94 13.05 22.97
N ARG A 51 -3.64 12.91 22.78
CA ARG A 51 -3.06 12.02 21.80
C ARG A 51 -3.45 10.63 22.27
N SER A 52 -4.63 10.16 21.86
CA SER A 52 -4.90 8.74 21.86
C SER A 52 -3.70 8.12 21.14
N PRO A 53 -2.97 7.18 21.74
CA PRO A 53 -2.03 6.42 20.98
C PRO A 53 -2.86 5.80 19.85
N ASN A 54 -2.69 6.29 18.62
CA ASN A 54 -3.07 5.55 17.44
C ASN A 54 -2.18 4.31 17.46
N THR A 55 -2.58 3.35 18.27
CA THR A 55 -2.32 1.96 17.97
C THR A 55 -2.85 1.83 16.54
N PRO A 56 -2.04 1.46 15.55
CA PRO A 56 -2.58 1.05 14.28
C PRO A 56 -3.37 -0.23 14.60
N THR A 57 -4.64 -0.05 14.99
CA THR A 57 -5.62 -1.09 14.81
C THR A 57 -5.58 -1.29 13.32
N ALA A 58 -4.85 -2.32 12.87
CA ALA A 58 -5.07 -2.90 11.57
C ALA A 58 -6.56 -3.20 11.57
N ASN A 59 -7.36 -2.25 11.08
CA ASN A 59 -8.70 -2.51 10.59
C ASN A 59 -8.50 -3.43 9.38
N THR A 60 -8.15 -4.67 9.68
CA THR A 60 -8.39 -5.79 8.81
C THR A 60 -9.90 -5.96 8.81
N SER A 61 -10.59 -5.07 8.10
CA SER A 61 -11.93 -5.37 7.62
C SER A 61 -11.77 -6.56 6.70
N SER A 62 -11.68 -7.76 7.29
CA SER A 62 -11.60 -8.99 6.55
C SER A 62 -12.93 -9.12 5.81
N SER A 63 -12.93 -8.70 4.55
CA SER A 63 -14.08 -8.84 3.67
C SER A 63 -14.22 -10.31 3.27
N VAL A 64 -15.45 -10.74 3.00
CA VAL A 64 -15.67 -12.06 2.39
C VAL A 64 -14.96 -12.09 1.05
N ALA A 65 -14.14 -13.11 0.82
CA ALA A 65 -13.47 -13.29 -0.46
C ALA A 65 -14.52 -13.52 -1.57
N LYS A 66 -14.35 -12.87 -2.72
CA LYS A 66 -15.27 -13.02 -3.85
C LYS A 66 -15.23 -14.46 -4.36
N PRO A 67 -16.38 -15.12 -4.55
CA PRO A 67 -16.40 -16.47 -5.08
C PRO A 67 -15.90 -16.47 -6.53
N PHE A 68 -15.18 -17.52 -6.90
CA PHE A 68 -14.82 -17.80 -8.28
C PHE A 68 -14.92 -19.28 -8.56
N LYS A 69 -15.09 -19.62 -9.83
CA LYS A 69 -15.01 -20.97 -10.37
C LYS A 69 -14.44 -20.88 -11.78
N LEU A 70 -13.33 -21.54 -12.01
CA LEU A 70 -12.59 -21.57 -13.26
C LEU A 70 -12.40 -23.02 -13.72
N ASP A 71 -12.30 -23.22 -15.02
CA ASP A 71 -11.83 -24.48 -15.54
C ASP A 71 -10.41 -24.74 -15.01
N ASN A 72 -10.13 -25.98 -14.69
CA ASN A 72 -8.78 -26.36 -14.32
C ASN A 72 -7.84 -26.17 -15.52
N LEU A 73 -6.67 -25.66 -15.25
CA LEU A 73 -5.62 -25.51 -16.28
C LEU A 73 -5.28 -26.89 -16.89
N GLN A 74 -5.23 -27.93 -16.06
CA GLN A 74 -5.05 -29.31 -16.51
C GLN A 74 -6.40 -29.90 -16.98
N ALA A 75 -6.45 -30.27 -18.23
CA ALA A 75 -7.66 -30.87 -18.81
C ALA A 75 -8.07 -32.15 -18.07
N GLY A 76 -9.38 -32.36 -17.93
CA GLY A 76 -9.95 -33.54 -17.24
C GLY A 76 -9.91 -33.49 -15.70
N GLN A 77 -9.29 -32.47 -15.11
CA GLN A 77 -9.35 -32.25 -13.66
C GLN A 77 -10.61 -31.45 -13.26
N PRO A 78 -11.10 -31.61 -12.02
CA PRO A 78 -12.24 -30.83 -11.53
C PRO A 78 -12.00 -29.32 -11.63
N PRO A 79 -13.04 -28.50 -11.84
CA PRO A 79 -12.92 -27.05 -11.80
C PRO A 79 -12.33 -26.54 -10.49
N VAL A 80 -11.58 -25.46 -10.57
CA VAL A 80 -10.96 -24.79 -9.41
C VAL A 80 -11.89 -23.68 -8.93
N GLY A 81 -12.31 -23.75 -7.67
CA GLY A 81 -13.21 -22.76 -7.11
C GLY A 81 -13.11 -22.65 -5.59
N LEU A 82 -13.34 -21.44 -5.09
CA LEU A 82 -13.16 -21.14 -3.67
C LEU A 82 -14.18 -21.87 -2.78
N GLU A 83 -15.41 -22.06 -3.27
CA GLU A 83 -16.47 -22.74 -2.49
C GLU A 83 -16.14 -24.19 -2.16
N ALA A 84 -15.45 -24.89 -3.06
CA ALA A 84 -15.04 -26.28 -2.85
C ALA A 84 -13.96 -26.44 -1.76
N LEU A 85 -13.36 -25.31 -1.33
CA LEU A 85 -12.26 -25.28 -0.35
C LEU A 85 -12.70 -24.78 1.02
N ARG A 86 -13.99 -24.57 1.24
CA ARG A 86 -14.54 -24.17 2.54
C ARG A 86 -14.14 -25.17 3.64
N GLY A 87 -13.84 -24.66 4.81
CA GLY A 87 -13.37 -25.47 5.94
C GLY A 87 -11.84 -25.60 6.02
N LYS A 88 -11.11 -25.20 4.98
CA LYS A 88 -9.65 -25.19 4.95
C LYS A 88 -9.14 -23.76 4.63
N PRO A 89 -8.08 -23.25 5.29
CA PRO A 89 -7.43 -22.01 4.86
C PRO A 89 -6.89 -22.15 3.44
N VAL A 90 -6.94 -21.07 2.67
CA VAL A 90 -6.55 -21.08 1.26
C VAL A 90 -5.53 -20.01 0.95
N VAL A 91 -4.47 -20.37 0.24
CA VAL A 91 -3.54 -19.46 -0.43
C VAL A 91 -3.90 -19.43 -1.92
N VAL A 92 -4.32 -18.28 -2.43
CA VAL A 92 -4.58 -18.06 -3.86
C VAL A 92 -3.46 -17.21 -4.44
N ASN A 93 -2.78 -17.72 -5.46
CA ASN A 93 -1.71 -17.02 -6.14
C ASN A 93 -2.08 -16.72 -7.60
N PHE A 94 -2.10 -15.43 -7.97
CA PHE A 94 -2.29 -15.00 -9.35
C PHE A 94 -0.94 -14.92 -10.06
N TRP A 95 -0.82 -15.61 -11.17
CA TRP A 95 0.42 -15.76 -11.92
C TRP A 95 0.19 -15.85 -13.44
N ALA A 96 1.26 -15.84 -14.22
CA ALA A 96 1.26 -16.17 -15.65
C ALA A 96 2.65 -16.67 -16.07
N SER A 97 2.75 -17.42 -17.17
CA SER A 97 4.03 -17.95 -17.68
C SER A 97 5.00 -16.85 -18.13
N TRP A 98 4.48 -15.74 -18.61
CA TRP A 98 5.25 -14.56 -19.03
C TRP A 98 5.67 -13.64 -17.89
N CYS A 99 5.23 -13.90 -16.65
CA CYS A 99 5.52 -13.08 -15.48
C CYS A 99 6.87 -13.46 -14.87
N GLY A 100 7.88 -12.61 -15.05
CA GLY A 100 9.24 -12.85 -14.54
C GLY A 100 9.33 -13.04 -13.02
N PRO A 101 8.74 -12.16 -12.18
CA PRO A 101 8.70 -12.35 -10.74
C PRO A 101 7.96 -13.62 -10.31
N CYS A 102 6.87 -14.02 -11.00
CA CYS A 102 6.16 -15.27 -10.72
C CYS A 102 7.06 -16.49 -10.89
N ARG A 103 7.97 -16.45 -11.88
CA ARG A 103 8.96 -17.50 -12.14
C ARG A 103 9.91 -17.70 -10.96
N ARG A 104 10.27 -16.62 -10.26
CA ARG A 104 11.20 -16.71 -9.11
C ARG A 104 10.51 -17.22 -7.85
N GLU A 105 9.25 -16.87 -7.60
CA GLU A 105 8.54 -17.29 -6.39
C GLU A 105 7.95 -18.71 -6.47
N MET A 106 7.48 -19.15 -7.65
CA MET A 106 6.70 -20.36 -7.79
C MET A 106 7.37 -21.63 -7.28
N PRO A 107 8.70 -21.86 -7.43
CA PRO A 107 9.36 -23.01 -6.81
C PRO A 107 9.23 -23.03 -5.28
N GLY A 108 9.26 -21.86 -4.64
CA GLY A 108 9.00 -21.71 -3.21
C GLY A 108 7.57 -22.07 -2.83
N PHE A 109 6.60 -21.62 -3.62
CA PHE A 109 5.18 -22.00 -3.42
C PHE A 109 4.97 -23.50 -3.61
N ALA A 110 5.60 -24.13 -4.60
CA ALA A 110 5.55 -25.57 -4.80
C ALA A 110 6.09 -26.34 -3.59
N ALA A 111 7.23 -25.96 -3.06
CA ALA A 111 7.84 -26.59 -1.88
C ALA A 111 6.99 -26.43 -0.62
N ILE A 112 6.39 -25.25 -0.40
CA ILE A 112 5.49 -25.01 0.74
C ILE A 112 4.19 -25.78 0.58
N HIS A 113 3.64 -25.87 -0.64
CA HIS A 113 2.48 -26.72 -0.92
C HIS A 113 2.75 -28.20 -0.58
N GLU A 114 3.89 -28.74 -0.98
CA GLU A 114 4.25 -30.12 -0.64
C GLU A 114 4.32 -30.34 0.89
N ALA A 115 4.84 -29.36 1.61
CA ALA A 115 5.00 -29.44 3.07
C ALA A 115 3.70 -29.23 3.85
N LEU A 116 2.76 -28.42 3.35
CA LEU A 116 1.58 -27.96 4.11
C LEU A 116 0.24 -28.19 3.40
N GLY A 117 0.20 -28.83 2.24
CA GLY A 117 -1.01 -29.02 1.43
C GLY A 117 -2.16 -29.74 2.15
N ASP A 118 -1.85 -30.55 3.15
CA ASP A 118 -2.86 -31.20 3.99
C ASP A 118 -3.55 -30.21 4.95
N LYS A 119 -2.83 -29.18 5.39
CA LYS A 119 -3.31 -28.17 6.34
C LYS A 119 -3.85 -26.91 5.65
N VAL A 120 -3.28 -26.52 4.51
CA VAL A 120 -3.60 -25.30 3.75
C VAL A 120 -3.84 -25.68 2.30
N ALA A 121 -4.95 -25.25 1.73
CA ALA A 121 -5.17 -25.41 0.30
C ALA A 121 -4.37 -24.36 -0.48
N PHE A 122 -3.75 -24.77 -1.58
CA PHE A 122 -3.08 -23.88 -2.53
C PHE A 122 -3.83 -23.88 -3.85
N VAL A 123 -4.05 -22.70 -4.40
CA VAL A 123 -4.71 -22.49 -5.70
C VAL A 123 -3.93 -21.48 -6.51
N GLY A 124 -3.55 -21.84 -7.73
CA GLY A 124 -3.09 -20.91 -8.74
C GLY A 124 -4.25 -20.32 -9.54
N ILE A 125 -4.13 -19.09 -10.00
CA ILE A 125 -4.96 -18.51 -11.03
C ILE A 125 -4.05 -18.02 -12.13
N ASP A 126 -4.06 -18.74 -13.23
CA ASP A 126 -3.32 -18.40 -14.45
C ASP A 126 -4.08 -17.32 -15.20
N ASN A 127 -3.50 -16.12 -15.25
CA ASN A 127 -4.18 -14.91 -15.70
C ASN A 127 -3.68 -14.42 -17.05
N LYS A 128 -4.57 -14.35 -18.03
CA LYS A 128 -4.29 -13.82 -19.38
C LYS A 128 -3.08 -14.49 -20.04
N ASP A 129 -3.11 -15.80 -20.09
CA ASP A 129 -2.04 -16.62 -20.64
C ASP A 129 -2.56 -17.61 -21.68
N PHE A 130 -1.64 -18.30 -22.33
CA PHE A 130 -1.95 -19.43 -23.21
C PHE A 130 -1.81 -20.72 -22.42
N ARG A 131 -2.83 -21.59 -22.51
CA ARG A 131 -2.89 -22.84 -21.73
C ARG A 131 -1.62 -23.69 -21.81
N ASP A 132 -1.09 -23.88 -23.01
CA ASP A 132 0.11 -24.70 -23.21
C ASP A 132 1.36 -24.08 -22.57
N SER A 133 1.49 -22.75 -22.67
CA SER A 133 2.58 -22.01 -22.01
C SER A 133 2.48 -22.10 -20.50
N ALA A 134 1.27 -21.98 -19.95
CA ALA A 134 1.01 -22.08 -18.52
C ALA A 134 1.28 -23.49 -17.97
N LEU A 135 0.90 -24.54 -18.70
CA LEU A 135 1.19 -25.94 -18.33
C LEU A 135 2.70 -26.23 -18.35
N ASP A 136 3.40 -25.80 -19.39
CA ASP A 136 4.87 -25.93 -19.47
C ASP A 136 5.56 -25.18 -18.32
N PHE A 137 5.08 -23.99 -18.03
CA PHE A 137 5.60 -23.18 -16.92
C PHE A 137 5.41 -23.86 -15.57
N MET A 138 4.17 -24.33 -15.23
CA MET A 138 3.93 -25.07 -13.99
C MET A 138 4.84 -26.30 -13.86
N SER A 139 4.98 -27.06 -14.93
CA SER A 139 5.83 -28.24 -14.97
C SER A 139 7.29 -27.88 -14.67
N LYS A 140 7.83 -26.84 -15.31
CA LYS A 140 9.22 -26.37 -15.11
C LYS A 140 9.45 -25.82 -13.70
N MET A 141 8.42 -25.24 -13.07
CA MET A 141 8.49 -24.69 -11.72
C MET A 141 8.21 -25.73 -10.62
N GLY A 142 7.86 -26.95 -10.99
CA GLY A 142 7.51 -28.02 -10.04
C GLY A 142 6.16 -27.79 -9.32
N ALA A 143 5.34 -26.87 -9.80
CA ALA A 143 4.05 -26.55 -9.20
C ALA A 143 3.00 -27.62 -9.53
N ARG A 144 2.44 -28.28 -8.49
CA ARG A 144 1.45 -29.36 -8.62
C ARG A 144 0.09 -29.03 -8.01
N TYR A 145 -0.05 -27.87 -7.39
CA TYR A 145 -1.33 -27.44 -6.84
C TYR A 145 -2.31 -27.07 -7.94
N PRO A 146 -3.62 -27.24 -7.73
CA PRO A 146 -4.64 -26.92 -8.72
C PRO A 146 -4.55 -25.48 -9.17
N SER A 147 -4.64 -25.24 -10.49
CA SER A 147 -4.64 -23.90 -11.06
C SER A 147 -5.84 -23.71 -11.97
N GLY A 148 -6.60 -22.64 -11.73
CA GLY A 148 -7.69 -22.20 -12.59
C GLY A 148 -7.17 -21.39 -13.77
N PHE A 149 -7.77 -21.59 -14.94
CA PHE A 149 -7.45 -20.88 -16.18
C PHE A 149 -8.36 -19.67 -16.36
N ASP A 150 -7.80 -18.46 -16.25
CA ASP A 150 -8.50 -17.17 -16.40
C ASP A 150 -7.98 -16.39 -17.63
N PRO A 151 -8.22 -16.90 -18.87
CA PRO A 151 -7.62 -16.34 -20.09
C PRO A 151 -8.08 -14.91 -20.37
N ASN A 152 -9.23 -14.53 -19.89
CA ASN A 152 -9.81 -13.20 -20.07
C ASN A 152 -9.51 -12.25 -18.90
N GLY A 153 -8.93 -12.76 -17.82
CA GLY A 153 -8.61 -11.97 -16.61
C GLY A 153 -9.86 -11.53 -15.83
N LYS A 154 -10.96 -12.30 -15.93
CA LYS A 154 -12.22 -11.95 -15.26
C LYS A 154 -12.06 -12.02 -13.73
N VAL A 155 -11.51 -13.11 -13.21
CA VAL A 155 -11.29 -13.26 -11.77
C VAL A 155 -10.29 -12.26 -11.27
N ALA A 156 -9.21 -12.01 -12.04
CA ALA A 156 -8.25 -10.96 -11.72
C ALA A 156 -8.91 -9.57 -11.60
N ALA A 157 -9.84 -9.24 -12.52
CA ALA A 157 -10.60 -7.99 -12.47
C ALA A 157 -11.57 -7.93 -11.28
N ASP A 158 -12.30 -9.03 -11.00
CA ASP A 158 -13.19 -9.14 -9.85
C ASP A 158 -12.45 -8.88 -8.51
N TYR A 159 -11.19 -9.28 -8.43
CA TYR A 159 -10.30 -9.01 -7.30
C TYR A 159 -9.55 -7.67 -7.40
N ALA A 160 -9.82 -6.85 -8.42
CA ALA A 160 -9.12 -5.58 -8.67
C ALA A 160 -7.59 -5.76 -8.64
N LEU A 161 -7.08 -6.73 -9.42
CA LEU A 161 -5.66 -7.05 -9.47
C LEU A 161 -4.89 -5.88 -10.07
N VAL A 162 -3.90 -5.36 -9.35
CA VAL A 162 -3.07 -4.22 -9.79
C VAL A 162 -1.72 -4.66 -10.36
N GLY A 163 -1.37 -5.93 -10.20
CA GLY A 163 -0.10 -6.48 -10.69
C GLY A 163 0.08 -7.95 -10.33
N MET A 164 1.08 -8.59 -10.92
CA MET A 164 1.43 -9.98 -10.65
C MET A 164 2.92 -10.10 -10.27
N PRO A 165 3.22 -11.07 -9.40
CA PRO A 165 2.30 -11.95 -8.69
C PRO A 165 1.46 -11.19 -7.66
N THR A 166 0.29 -11.72 -7.36
CA THR A 166 -0.50 -11.29 -6.20
C THR A 166 -0.98 -12.53 -5.46
N THR A 167 -0.76 -12.53 -4.15
CA THR A 167 -1.16 -13.64 -3.28
C THR A 167 -2.24 -13.19 -2.31
N LEU A 168 -3.32 -13.97 -2.23
CA LEU A 168 -4.41 -13.78 -1.27
C LEU A 168 -4.34 -14.88 -0.21
N PHE A 169 -4.51 -14.48 1.04
CA PHE A 169 -4.64 -15.39 2.17
C PHE A 169 -6.08 -15.36 2.66
N ILE A 170 -6.76 -16.51 2.58
CA ILE A 170 -8.19 -16.63 2.85
C ILE A 170 -8.37 -17.63 4.00
N SER A 171 -9.18 -17.26 5.00
CA SER A 171 -9.49 -18.14 6.14
C SER A 171 -10.41 -19.30 5.75
N ALA A 172 -10.52 -20.31 6.60
CA ALA A 172 -11.36 -21.47 6.38
C ALA A 172 -12.86 -21.13 6.22
N ASP A 173 -13.32 -20.03 6.81
CA ASP A 173 -14.68 -19.49 6.66
C ASP A 173 -14.83 -18.58 5.43
N GLY A 174 -13.76 -18.41 4.62
CA GLY A 174 -13.80 -17.69 3.35
C GLY A 174 -13.59 -16.17 3.47
N ARG A 175 -12.97 -15.68 4.52
CA ARG A 175 -12.65 -14.25 4.68
C ARG A 175 -11.25 -13.96 4.12
N LEU A 176 -11.12 -12.90 3.35
CA LEU A 176 -9.82 -12.41 2.90
C LEU A 176 -9.09 -11.77 4.09
N LEU A 177 -8.04 -12.42 4.56
CA LEU A 177 -7.24 -11.98 5.70
C LEU A 177 -6.13 -11.03 5.29
N GLU A 178 -5.44 -11.34 4.18
CA GLU A 178 -4.33 -10.52 3.68
C GLU A 178 -4.22 -10.63 2.16
N ARG A 179 -3.75 -9.54 1.55
CA ARG A 179 -3.34 -9.48 0.15
C ARG A 179 -1.90 -9.01 0.07
N ARG A 180 -1.08 -9.73 -0.68
CA ARG A 180 0.29 -9.34 -0.99
C ARG A 180 0.42 -9.14 -2.48
N VAL A 181 0.94 -7.97 -2.87
CA VAL A 181 1.27 -7.66 -4.27
C VAL A 181 2.78 -7.70 -4.42
N GLY A 182 3.26 -8.38 -5.44
CA GLY A 182 4.67 -8.61 -5.68
C GLY A 182 5.14 -9.98 -5.19
N GLU A 183 6.35 -10.32 -5.59
CA GLU A 183 7.02 -11.59 -5.30
C GLU A 183 7.17 -11.84 -3.80
N MET A 184 6.95 -13.08 -3.38
CA MET A 184 7.18 -13.56 -2.03
C MET A 184 8.23 -14.68 -2.03
N SER A 185 9.20 -14.62 -1.12
CA SER A 185 10.09 -15.74 -0.87
C SER A 185 9.36 -16.87 -0.14
N ALA A 186 9.90 -18.10 -0.24
CA ALA A 186 9.37 -19.26 0.49
C ALA A 186 9.29 -19.01 2.00
N ASP A 187 10.30 -18.34 2.57
CA ASP A 187 10.32 -18.02 4.01
C ASP A 187 9.24 -17.00 4.39
N GLU A 188 8.99 -15.99 3.55
CA GLU A 188 7.89 -15.03 3.78
C GLU A 188 6.54 -15.71 3.69
N LEU A 189 6.34 -16.58 2.69
CA LEU A 189 5.12 -17.35 2.54
C LEU A 189 4.89 -18.24 3.77
N ARG A 190 5.89 -18.99 4.21
CA ARG A 190 5.81 -19.85 5.41
C ARG A 190 5.48 -19.04 6.66
N ARG A 191 6.19 -17.92 6.91
CA ARG A 191 5.91 -17.04 8.06
C ARG A 191 4.51 -16.46 8.02
N THR A 192 4.03 -16.06 6.84
CA THR A 192 2.69 -15.49 6.68
C THR A 192 1.61 -16.56 6.96
N ILE A 193 1.78 -17.76 6.42
CA ILE A 193 0.91 -18.92 6.70
C ILE A 193 0.89 -19.23 8.20
N GLY A 194 2.05 -19.31 8.84
CA GLY A 194 2.16 -19.55 10.28
C GLY A 194 1.42 -18.50 11.11
N ARG A 195 1.62 -17.23 10.77
CA ARG A 195 0.98 -16.09 11.44
C ARG A 195 -0.54 -16.05 11.26
N LEU A 196 -1.02 -16.28 10.04
CA LEU A 196 -2.44 -16.14 9.71
C LEU A 196 -3.28 -17.37 10.03
N TYR A 197 -2.70 -18.57 9.91
CA TYR A 197 -3.43 -19.83 10.01
C TYR A 197 -3.01 -20.69 11.21
N GLY A 198 -1.95 -20.30 11.92
CA GLY A 198 -1.46 -21.07 13.07
C GLY A 198 -0.83 -22.41 12.69
N VAL A 199 -0.36 -22.58 11.46
CA VAL A 199 0.26 -23.82 10.96
C VAL A 199 1.75 -23.61 10.67
N SER A 200 2.53 -24.63 10.99
CA SER A 200 4.00 -24.65 10.81
C SER A 200 4.43 -25.97 10.18
#